data_cf0286a709d684e7a330e6603638e7d9
#
_entry.id   cf0286a709d684e7a330e6603638e7d9
#
_cell.length_a   1.000
_cell.length_b   1.000
_cell.length_c   1.000
_cell.angle_alpha   90.00
_cell.angle_beta   90.00
_cell.angle_gamma   90.00
#
_symmetry.space_group_name_H-M   'P 1'
#
loop_
_entity.id
_entity.type
_entity.pdbx_description
1 polymer ?
#
loop_
_entity_poly.entity_id
_entity_poly.type
_entity_poly.pdbx_seq_one_letter_code
_entity_poly.pdbx_strand_id
1 'polypeptide(L)'
;MNLKSLASKELMPGFHGKMVHGNQITWAFWTVKKGAIVPEHQHPHEQIMYVQKGEFEFKLKGITKVYSSGDIVYVPSNCKHSGKALTQCLLMDVFSPTRDEYM
;
A
#
# COMPACT_ATOMS: atom_id res chain seq x y z
N MET A 1 12.57 -8.72 16.08
CA MET A 1 12.47 -7.84 14.90
C MET A 1 11.80 -6.54 15.33
N ASN A 2 12.30 -5.44 14.87
CA ASN A 2 11.75 -4.13 15.20
C ASN A 2 11.62 -3.30 13.91
N LEU A 3 10.49 -2.61 13.76
CA LEU A 3 10.24 -1.80 12.56
C LEU A 3 11.34 -0.77 12.29
N LYS A 4 11.89 -0.17 13.34
CA LYS A 4 12.96 0.83 13.21
C LYS A 4 14.24 0.26 12.61
N SER A 5 14.50 -1.04 12.79
CA SER A 5 15.69 -1.71 12.25
C SER A 5 15.51 -2.24 10.84
N LEU A 6 14.31 -2.21 10.29
CA LEU A 6 14.07 -2.64 8.93
C LEU A 6 14.55 -1.58 7.94
N ALA A 7 15.19 -2.02 6.86
CA ALA A 7 15.63 -1.13 5.79
C ALA A 7 14.42 -0.62 5.01
N SER A 8 14.40 0.68 4.72
CA SER A 8 13.42 1.31 3.85
C SER A 8 13.96 1.34 2.43
N LYS A 9 13.11 0.99 1.45
CA LYS A 9 13.45 1.04 0.03
C LYS A 9 12.40 1.83 -0.71
N GLU A 10 12.83 2.63 -1.67
CA GLU A 10 11.90 3.28 -2.60
C GLU A 10 11.56 2.27 -3.69
N LEU A 11 10.35 1.73 -3.64
CA LEU A 11 9.88 0.68 -4.56
C LEU A 11 9.15 1.25 -5.77
N MET A 12 8.61 2.46 -5.64
CA MET A 12 8.02 3.27 -6.69
C MET A 12 8.32 4.72 -6.38
N PRO A 13 8.31 5.64 -7.36
CA PRO A 13 8.57 7.05 -7.09
C PRO A 13 7.69 7.59 -5.95
N GLY A 14 8.34 8.04 -4.87
CA GLY A 14 7.66 8.58 -3.69
C GLY A 14 7.09 7.55 -2.71
N PHE A 15 7.21 6.25 -2.98
CA PHE A 15 6.75 5.17 -2.09
C PHE A 15 7.94 4.48 -1.45
N HIS A 16 8.19 4.81 -0.18
CA HIS A 16 9.26 4.20 0.60
C HIS A 16 8.65 3.15 1.52
N GLY A 17 9.07 1.91 1.36
CA GLY A 17 8.48 0.78 2.06
C GLY A 17 9.45 -0.01 2.91
N LYS A 18 8.93 -0.52 4.01
CA LYS A 18 9.58 -1.54 4.84
C LYS A 18 8.69 -2.77 4.80
N MET A 19 9.29 -3.93 4.52
CA MET A 19 8.52 -5.16 4.29
C MET A 19 8.87 -6.24 5.31
N VAL A 20 7.83 -6.96 5.74
CA VAL A 20 7.97 -8.19 6.51
C VAL A 20 7.27 -9.29 5.74
N HIS A 21 8.01 -10.35 5.39
CA HIS A 21 7.49 -11.47 4.62
C HIS A 21 7.35 -12.71 5.50
N GLY A 22 6.17 -13.31 5.47
CA GLY A 22 5.94 -14.63 6.01
C GLY A 22 5.98 -15.67 4.89
N ASN A 23 5.44 -16.85 5.16
CA ASN A 23 5.35 -17.91 4.15
C ASN A 23 4.32 -17.58 3.07
N GLN A 24 3.18 -17.01 3.46
CA GLN A 24 2.07 -16.68 2.54
C GLN A 24 1.53 -15.27 2.74
N ILE A 25 2.32 -14.40 3.36
CA ILE A 25 1.87 -13.05 3.69
C ILE A 25 3.02 -12.06 3.59
N THR A 26 2.72 -10.87 3.09
CA THR A 26 3.62 -9.72 3.13
C THR A 26 2.93 -8.58 3.87
N TRP A 27 3.61 -7.99 4.83
CA TRP A 27 3.15 -6.81 5.55
C TRP A 27 4.04 -5.64 5.17
N ALA A 28 3.46 -4.64 4.51
CA ALA A 28 4.18 -3.49 4.00
C ALA A 28 3.85 -2.25 4.84
N PHE A 29 4.89 -1.50 5.18
CA PHE A 29 4.78 -0.22 5.89
C PHE A 29 5.30 0.87 4.97
N TRP A 30 4.44 1.78 4.54
CA TRP A 30 4.77 2.78 3.54
C TRP A 30 4.83 4.18 4.12
N THR A 31 5.86 4.92 3.74
CA THR A 31 5.89 6.38 3.82
C THR A 31 5.76 6.89 2.39
N VAL A 32 4.71 7.66 2.13
CA VAL A 32 4.35 8.09 0.78
C VAL A 32 4.43 9.61 0.68
N LYS A 33 5.18 10.10 -0.29
CA LYS A 33 5.31 11.54 -0.52
C LYS A 33 4.01 12.09 -1.12
N LYS A 34 3.68 13.33 -0.76
CA LYS A 34 2.58 14.07 -1.39
C LYS A 34 2.74 14.05 -2.91
N GLY A 35 1.65 13.70 -3.62
CA GLY A 35 1.61 13.65 -5.07
C GLY A 35 2.08 12.34 -5.69
N ALA A 36 2.62 11.41 -4.89
CA ALA A 36 3.06 10.11 -5.41
C ALA A 36 1.87 9.30 -5.89
N ILE A 37 2.05 8.60 -7.00
CA ILE A 37 0.98 7.89 -7.71
C ILE A 37 1.31 6.42 -7.85
N VAL A 38 0.33 5.57 -7.55
CA VAL A 38 0.32 4.16 -7.97
C VAL A 38 -0.54 4.08 -9.22
N PRO A 39 0.04 3.79 -10.39
CA PRO A 39 -0.74 3.62 -11.62
C PRO A 39 -1.74 2.47 -11.49
N GLU A 40 -2.80 2.51 -12.29
CA GLU A 40 -3.79 1.44 -12.29
C GLU A 40 -3.13 0.10 -12.62
N HIS A 41 -3.39 -0.89 -11.77
CA HIS A 41 -2.85 -2.24 -11.91
C HIS A 41 -3.75 -3.23 -11.20
N GLN A 42 -3.48 -4.51 -11.39
CA GLN A 42 -4.11 -5.59 -10.65
C GLN A 42 -3.08 -6.68 -10.38
N HIS A 43 -3.33 -7.47 -9.37
CA HIS A 43 -2.46 -8.59 -9.00
C HIS A 43 -3.29 -9.71 -8.37
N PRO A 44 -2.80 -10.98 -8.40
CA PRO A 44 -3.54 -12.10 -7.84
C PRO A 44 -3.64 -12.05 -6.32
N HIS A 45 -2.78 -11.28 -5.66
CA HIS A 45 -2.81 -11.09 -4.21
C HIS A 45 -4.09 -10.38 -3.78
N GLU A 46 -4.76 -10.87 -2.76
CA GLU A 46 -5.71 -10.03 -2.04
C GLU A 46 -4.92 -9.09 -1.12
N GLN A 47 -5.52 -7.96 -0.79
CA GLN A 47 -4.84 -6.89 -0.08
C GLN A 47 -5.78 -6.20 0.89
N ILE A 48 -5.28 -5.85 2.07
CA ILE A 48 -5.97 -4.94 2.98
C ILE A 48 -5.07 -3.73 3.17
N MET A 49 -5.60 -2.55 2.85
CA MET A 49 -4.89 -1.29 3.02
C MET A 49 -5.46 -0.55 4.24
N TYR A 50 -4.56 -0.02 5.06
CA TYR A 50 -4.91 0.83 6.20
C TYR A 50 -4.22 2.18 6.04
N VAL A 51 -5.00 3.27 6.12
CA VAL A 51 -4.44 4.63 6.12
C VAL A 51 -4.18 5.02 7.58
N GLN A 52 -2.92 5.10 7.95
CA GLN A 52 -2.51 5.48 9.29
C GLN A 52 -2.51 7.00 9.46
N LYS A 53 -2.06 7.73 8.43
CA LYS A 53 -1.95 9.18 8.45
C LYS A 53 -2.05 9.75 7.04
N GLY A 54 -2.66 10.93 6.91
CA GLY A 54 -2.77 11.65 5.65
C GLY A 54 -4.06 11.34 4.90
N GLU A 55 -4.12 11.83 3.66
CA GLU A 55 -5.27 11.63 2.77
C GLU A 55 -4.79 10.95 1.50
N PHE A 56 -5.36 9.79 1.22
CA PHE A 56 -5.01 8.96 0.08
C PHE A 56 -6.22 8.74 -0.80
N GLU A 57 -6.13 9.22 -2.05
CA GLU A 57 -7.17 9.01 -3.06
C GLU A 57 -6.97 7.63 -3.66
N PHE A 58 -7.99 6.78 -3.61
CA PHE A 58 -7.89 5.41 -4.07
C PHE A 58 -9.07 5.05 -4.96
N LYS A 59 -8.74 4.49 -6.14
CA LYS A 59 -9.75 4.02 -7.09
C LYS A 59 -9.78 2.51 -7.05
N LEU A 60 -10.96 1.95 -6.77
CA LEU A 60 -11.20 0.53 -6.72
C LEU A 60 -12.45 0.21 -7.51
N LYS A 61 -12.36 -0.70 -8.49
CA LYS A 61 -13.47 -1.08 -9.35
C LYS A 61 -14.14 0.14 -10.02
N GLY A 62 -13.35 1.09 -10.44
CA GLY A 62 -13.84 2.30 -11.09
C GLY A 62 -14.39 3.37 -10.15
N ILE A 63 -14.43 3.12 -8.84
CA ILE A 63 -14.94 4.08 -7.85
C ILE A 63 -13.78 4.73 -7.13
N THR A 64 -13.71 6.06 -7.19
CA THR A 64 -12.67 6.85 -6.53
C THR A 64 -13.20 7.43 -5.23
N LYS A 65 -12.45 7.23 -4.15
CA LYS A 65 -12.74 7.81 -2.84
C LYS A 65 -11.45 8.32 -2.19
N VAL A 66 -11.58 9.29 -1.29
CA VAL A 66 -10.48 9.74 -0.46
C VAL A 66 -10.59 9.06 0.91
N TYR A 67 -9.52 8.39 1.29
CA TYR A 67 -9.42 7.70 2.59
C TYR A 67 -8.45 8.47 3.48
N SER A 68 -8.77 8.50 4.77
CA SER A 68 -7.99 9.23 5.77
C SER A 68 -7.71 8.36 6.99
N SER A 69 -7.06 8.92 7.99
CA SER A 69 -6.61 8.18 9.18
C SER A 69 -7.69 7.28 9.77
N GLY A 70 -7.38 6.00 9.90
CA GLY A 70 -8.27 4.98 10.44
C GLY A 70 -9.05 4.20 9.39
N ASP A 71 -9.06 4.64 8.14
CA ASP A 71 -9.81 3.95 7.09
C ASP A 71 -9.10 2.68 6.63
N ILE A 72 -9.90 1.65 6.37
CA ILE A 72 -9.44 0.34 5.91
C ILE A 72 -10.14 0.02 4.60
N VAL A 73 -9.38 -0.50 3.62
CA VAL A 73 -9.90 -0.89 2.31
C VAL A 73 -9.48 -2.32 2.01
N TYR A 74 -10.47 -3.15 1.68
CA TYR A 74 -10.19 -4.50 1.17
C TYR A 74 -10.12 -4.46 -0.36
N VAL A 75 -9.02 -4.96 -0.91
CA VAL A 75 -8.79 -5.07 -2.36
C VAL A 75 -8.83 -6.54 -2.74
N PRO A 76 -9.89 -7.01 -3.42
CA PRO A 76 -9.97 -8.40 -3.85
C PRO A 76 -8.88 -8.76 -4.84
N SER A 77 -8.59 -10.07 -4.93
CA SER A 77 -7.68 -10.64 -5.93
C SER A 77 -8.09 -10.19 -7.34
N ASN A 78 -7.10 -9.79 -8.15
CA ASN A 78 -7.27 -9.38 -9.56
C ASN A 78 -8.23 -8.22 -9.79
N CYS A 79 -8.41 -7.38 -8.79
CA CYS A 79 -9.26 -6.20 -8.88
C CYS A 79 -8.40 -4.98 -9.22
N LYS A 80 -8.75 -4.28 -10.30
CA LYS A 80 -8.03 -3.07 -10.73
C LYS A 80 -8.12 -1.98 -9.69
N HIS A 81 -6.98 -1.37 -9.38
CA HIS A 81 -6.91 -0.26 -8.45
C HIS A 81 -5.74 0.67 -8.76
N SER A 82 -5.86 1.89 -8.28
CA SER A 82 -4.84 2.93 -8.40
C SER A 82 -4.93 3.87 -7.21
N GLY A 83 -3.91 4.68 -6.99
CA GLY A 83 -3.91 5.59 -5.86
C GLY A 83 -3.03 6.80 -6.06
N LYS A 84 -3.32 7.85 -5.29
CA LYS A 84 -2.55 9.09 -5.25
C LYS A 84 -2.56 9.67 -3.86
N ALA A 85 -1.40 10.00 -3.34
CA ALA A 85 -1.28 10.67 -2.06
C ALA A 85 -1.59 12.16 -2.22
N LEU A 86 -2.70 12.60 -1.65
CA LEU A 86 -3.09 14.02 -1.68
C LEU A 86 -2.26 14.83 -0.69
N THR A 87 -1.82 14.19 0.38
CA THR A 87 -0.84 14.71 1.35
C THR A 87 0.23 13.67 1.52
N GLN A 88 1.25 13.95 2.33
CA GLN A 88 2.14 12.89 2.80
C GLN A 88 1.30 11.87 3.56
N CYS A 89 1.51 10.59 3.30
CA CYS A 89 0.74 9.51 3.92
C CYS A 89 1.64 8.49 4.60
N LEU A 90 1.10 7.88 5.65
CA LEU A 90 1.60 6.64 6.22
C LEU A 90 0.53 5.58 5.97
N LEU A 91 0.90 4.54 5.25
CA LEU A 91 0.00 3.45 4.88
C LEU A 91 0.56 2.12 5.36
N MET A 92 -0.32 1.16 5.59
CA MET A 92 0.04 -0.24 5.79
C MET A 92 -0.75 -1.07 4.81
N ASP A 93 -0.11 -2.10 4.26
CA ASP A 93 -0.77 -3.09 3.42
C ASP A 93 -0.41 -4.49 3.88
N VAL A 94 -1.42 -5.36 3.87
CA VAL A 94 -1.21 -6.79 4.04
C VAL A 94 -1.59 -7.46 2.74
N PHE A 95 -0.68 -8.29 2.21
CA PHE A 95 -0.89 -9.05 0.97
C PHE A 95 -0.83 -10.54 1.23
N SER A 96 -1.68 -11.30 0.56
CA SER A 96 -1.61 -12.76 0.55
C SER A 96 -1.91 -13.26 -0.88
N PRO A 97 -1.06 -14.12 -1.44
CA PRO A 97 0.22 -14.61 -0.96
C PRO A 97 1.28 -13.51 -0.88
N THR A 98 2.53 -13.89 -0.60
CA THR A 98 3.64 -12.94 -0.50
C THR A 98 3.83 -12.14 -1.79
N ARG A 99 4.17 -10.86 -1.64
CA ARG A 99 4.56 -10.00 -2.76
C ARG A 99 6.03 -10.24 -3.09
N ASP A 100 6.29 -11.23 -3.94
CA ASP A 100 7.66 -11.65 -4.28
C ASP A 100 8.48 -10.50 -4.90
N GLU A 101 7.85 -9.64 -5.65
CA GLU A 101 8.49 -8.46 -6.24
C GLU A 101 8.97 -7.44 -5.21
N TYR A 102 8.55 -7.57 -3.95
CA TYR A 102 9.00 -6.70 -2.86
C TYR A 102 10.10 -7.34 -2.01
N MET A 103 10.53 -8.54 -2.36
CA MET A 103 11.61 -9.23 -1.66
C MET A 103 13.00 -8.74 -2.09
#